data_9b81d846ac586c896266d2cba1ebbf4f
#
_entry.id   9b81d846ac586c896266d2cba1ebbf4f
#
_cell.length_a   1.000
_cell.length_b   1.000
_cell.length_c   1.000
_cell.angle_alpha   90.00
_cell.angle_beta   90.00
_cell.angle_gamma   90.00
#
_symmetry.space_group_name_H-M   'P 1'
#
loop_
_entity.id
_entity.type
_entity.pdbx_description
1 polymer ?
#
loop_
_entity_poly.entity_id
_entity_poly.type
_entity_poly.pdbx_seq_one_letter_code
_entity_poly.pdbx_strand_id
1 'polypeptide(L)'
;MILQEIQSKLKAPKGQRNTFSGYNYRSCEDILEALKPILAEYGAAVLLSDEIVQMGTRWYVKATATLKAEGEESISVTAYAREEETRKGFDASQITGSASSYARKYALNGLFGIDDTKDADTMDNRATVSHTAKEDPFAKLNTKHAKALQAAQTAEELVDVMAGIKASMGDAFNDDRAKYTAAYKARLAQIQGR
;
A
#
# COMPACT_ATOMS: atom_id res chain seq x y z
N MET A 1 23.14 20.90 -20.06
CA MET A 1 22.80 19.46 -19.98
C MET A 1 21.29 19.36 -19.82
N ILE A 2 20.61 18.72 -20.76
CA ILE A 2 19.13 18.62 -20.82
C ILE A 2 18.54 18.02 -19.52
N LEU A 3 19.20 17.05 -18.90
CA LEU A 3 18.73 16.45 -17.64
C LEU A 3 18.53 17.50 -16.53
N GLN A 4 19.46 18.43 -16.37
CA GLN A 4 19.37 19.49 -15.35
C GLN A 4 18.13 20.39 -15.58
N GLU A 5 17.85 20.72 -16.83
CA GLU A 5 16.68 21.53 -17.21
C GLU A 5 15.37 20.76 -16.91
N ILE A 6 15.32 19.48 -17.27
CA ILE A 6 14.17 18.63 -16.97
C ILE A 6 13.95 18.52 -15.46
N GLN A 7 15.01 18.25 -14.68
CA GLN A 7 14.94 18.18 -13.23
C GLN A 7 14.42 19.47 -12.58
N SER A 8 14.83 20.63 -13.10
CA SER A 8 14.39 21.94 -12.59
C SER A 8 12.91 22.23 -12.82
N LYS A 9 12.37 21.74 -13.94
CA LYS A 9 10.97 21.95 -14.34
C LYS A 9 10.02 20.90 -13.80
N LEU A 10 10.51 19.69 -13.57
CA LEU A 10 9.66 18.56 -13.18
C LEU A 10 9.01 18.78 -11.81
N LYS A 11 7.69 18.74 -11.81
CA LYS A 11 6.89 18.70 -10.58
C LYS A 11 5.99 17.47 -10.63
N ALA A 12 6.28 16.50 -9.79
CA ALA A 12 5.50 15.28 -9.67
C ALA A 12 4.93 15.15 -8.23
N PRO A 13 3.86 15.89 -7.90
CA PRO A 13 3.29 15.89 -6.55
C PRO A 13 2.71 14.52 -6.20
N LYS A 14 2.62 14.21 -4.89
CA LYS A 14 1.94 13.00 -4.39
C LYS A 14 0.42 13.21 -4.42
N GLY A 15 -0.18 13.07 -5.60
CA GLY A 15 -1.62 13.28 -5.85
C GLY A 15 -2.52 12.09 -5.51
N GLN A 16 -1.96 10.89 -5.44
CA GLN A 16 -2.70 9.67 -5.09
C GLN A 16 -2.82 9.53 -3.57
N ARG A 17 -3.97 9.00 -3.09
CA ARG A 17 -4.17 8.72 -1.67
C ARG A 17 -4.37 7.23 -1.44
N ASN A 18 -3.51 6.63 -0.63
CA ASN A 18 -3.74 5.28 -0.12
C ASN A 18 -4.77 5.36 1.03
N THR A 19 -6.00 4.93 0.74
CA THR A 19 -7.11 4.97 1.72
C THR A 19 -6.94 3.96 2.85
N PHE A 20 -6.18 2.88 2.62
CA PHE A 20 -5.92 1.86 3.63
C PHE A 20 -4.88 2.31 4.66
N SER A 21 -3.80 2.96 4.20
CA SER A 21 -2.68 3.38 5.07
C SER A 21 -2.65 4.89 5.33
N GLY A 22 -3.58 5.65 4.76
CA GLY A 22 -3.80 7.07 5.05
C GLY A 22 -2.75 8.06 4.56
N TYR A 23 -1.78 7.63 3.72
CA TYR A 23 -0.73 8.50 3.18
C TYR A 23 -0.94 8.85 1.71
N ASN A 24 -0.39 9.99 1.29
CA ASN A 24 -0.37 10.38 -0.12
C ASN A 24 0.89 9.81 -0.81
N TYR A 25 0.72 9.33 -2.03
CA TYR A 25 1.80 8.79 -2.85
C TYR A 25 1.67 9.26 -4.30
N ARG A 26 2.70 9.00 -5.12
CA ARG A 26 2.67 9.10 -6.57
C ARG A 26 3.01 7.74 -7.17
N SER A 27 2.39 7.42 -8.28
CA SER A 27 2.67 6.22 -9.05
C SER A 27 3.80 6.47 -10.06
N CYS A 28 4.27 5.40 -10.70
CA CYS A 28 5.18 5.51 -11.84
C CYS A 28 4.52 6.29 -12.98
N GLU A 29 3.26 6.05 -13.23
CA GLU A 29 2.44 6.68 -14.25
C GLU A 29 2.31 8.19 -14.02
N ASP A 30 2.09 8.64 -12.78
CA ASP A 30 2.02 10.07 -12.43
C ASP A 30 3.32 10.81 -12.80
N ILE A 31 4.48 10.15 -12.59
CA ILE A 31 5.79 10.72 -12.95
C ILE A 31 5.92 10.81 -14.47
N LEU A 32 5.56 9.75 -15.20
CA LEU A 32 5.64 9.73 -16.66
C LEU A 32 4.70 10.77 -17.29
N GLU A 33 3.47 10.94 -16.78
CA GLU A 33 2.56 11.97 -17.25
C GLU A 33 3.11 13.38 -17.02
N ALA A 34 3.72 13.64 -15.87
CA ALA A 34 4.36 14.94 -15.59
C ALA A 34 5.59 15.19 -16.48
N LEU A 35 6.30 14.13 -16.89
CA LEU A 35 7.48 14.22 -17.74
C LEU A 35 7.16 14.48 -19.20
N LYS A 36 6.08 13.91 -19.76
CA LYS A 36 5.76 13.97 -21.18
C LYS A 36 5.83 15.37 -21.80
N PRO A 37 5.17 16.42 -21.25
CA PRO A 37 5.23 17.75 -21.84
C PRO A 37 6.65 18.35 -21.80
N ILE A 38 7.42 18.08 -20.75
CA ILE A 38 8.78 18.57 -20.58
C ILE A 38 9.71 17.89 -21.58
N LEU A 39 9.61 16.57 -21.70
CA LEU A 39 10.41 15.79 -22.66
C LEU A 39 10.15 16.23 -24.09
N ALA A 40 8.89 16.51 -24.46
CA ALA A 40 8.54 17.02 -25.78
C ALA A 40 9.16 18.39 -26.07
N GLU A 41 9.24 19.28 -25.08
CA GLU A 41 9.87 20.61 -25.21
C GLU A 41 11.37 20.50 -25.56
N TYR A 42 12.05 19.48 -25.03
CA TYR A 42 13.50 19.27 -25.22
C TYR A 42 13.84 18.25 -26.31
N GLY A 43 12.86 17.73 -27.06
CA GLY A 43 13.12 16.67 -28.06
C GLY A 43 13.73 15.43 -27.41
N ALA A 44 13.38 15.15 -26.15
CA ALA A 44 13.92 14.05 -25.36
C ALA A 44 12.89 12.93 -25.16
N ALA A 45 13.38 11.73 -24.83
CA ALA A 45 12.56 10.58 -24.51
C ALA A 45 13.11 9.84 -23.29
N VAL A 46 12.20 9.26 -22.49
CA VAL A 46 12.54 8.32 -21.43
C VAL A 46 12.14 6.90 -21.84
N LEU A 47 13.09 6.00 -21.76
CA LEU A 47 12.89 4.56 -21.95
C LEU A 47 12.96 3.86 -20.60
N LEU A 48 12.02 2.94 -20.37
CA LEU A 48 12.02 2.06 -19.20
C LEU A 48 12.19 0.63 -19.68
N SER A 49 13.09 -0.11 -19.04
CA SER A 49 13.26 -1.54 -19.25
C SER A 49 13.35 -2.26 -17.91
N ASP A 50 12.85 -3.49 -17.88
CA ASP A 50 12.87 -4.35 -16.71
C ASP A 50 13.64 -5.64 -17.00
N GLU A 51 14.29 -6.14 -15.97
CA GLU A 51 15.00 -7.40 -15.94
C GLU A 51 14.70 -8.10 -14.62
N ILE A 52 14.44 -9.41 -14.64
CA ILE A 52 14.33 -10.21 -13.42
C ILE A 52 15.72 -10.71 -13.04
N VAL A 53 16.17 -10.39 -11.85
CA VAL A 53 17.48 -10.77 -11.34
C VAL A 53 17.37 -11.52 -10.02
N GLN A 54 18.21 -12.53 -9.85
CA GLN A 54 18.32 -13.28 -8.61
C GLN A 54 19.52 -12.79 -7.82
N MET A 55 19.31 -12.45 -6.55
CA MET A 55 20.36 -12.10 -5.61
C MET A 55 20.25 -12.99 -4.37
N GLY A 56 21.18 -13.91 -4.24
CA GLY A 56 21.09 -14.99 -3.26
C GLY A 56 19.89 -15.90 -3.53
N THR A 57 19.00 -16.02 -2.55
CA THR A 57 17.75 -16.80 -2.66
C THR A 57 16.54 -15.96 -3.04
N ARG A 58 16.72 -14.67 -3.38
CA ARG A 58 15.62 -13.73 -3.60
C ARG A 58 15.59 -13.23 -5.02
N TRP A 59 14.39 -13.00 -5.53
CA TRP A 59 14.15 -12.42 -6.84
C TRP A 59 13.83 -10.93 -6.74
N TYR A 60 14.30 -10.17 -7.71
CA TYR A 60 14.10 -8.74 -7.81
C TYR A 60 13.74 -8.36 -9.25
N VAL A 61 12.88 -7.39 -9.39
CA VAL A 61 12.74 -6.63 -10.64
C VAL A 61 13.76 -5.51 -10.60
N LYS A 62 14.69 -5.52 -11.57
CA LYS A 62 15.65 -4.46 -11.84
C LYS A 62 15.08 -3.58 -12.94
N ALA A 63 14.73 -2.35 -12.65
CA ALA A 63 14.28 -1.39 -13.64
C ALA A 63 15.39 -0.41 -13.98
N THR A 64 15.52 -0.09 -15.27
CA THR A 64 16.45 0.93 -15.76
C THR A 64 15.64 2.02 -16.46
N ALA A 65 15.79 3.27 -16.00
CA ALA A 65 15.28 4.47 -16.64
C ALA A 65 16.42 5.14 -17.41
N THR A 66 16.23 5.35 -18.71
CA THR A 66 17.23 5.96 -19.61
C THR A 66 16.65 7.20 -20.26
N LEU A 67 17.29 8.35 -20.06
CA LEU A 67 17.01 9.58 -20.79
C LEU A 67 17.83 9.60 -22.08
N LYS A 68 17.15 9.86 -23.20
CA LYS A 68 17.75 10.06 -24.51
C LYS A 68 17.32 11.41 -25.07
N ALA A 69 18.28 12.15 -25.62
CA ALA A 69 18.02 13.37 -26.36
C ALA A 69 19.00 13.47 -27.55
N GLU A 70 18.61 14.16 -28.58
CA GLU A 70 19.46 14.32 -29.76
C GLU A 70 20.73 15.13 -29.41
N GLY A 71 21.90 14.62 -29.82
CA GLY A 71 23.19 15.28 -29.58
C GLY A 71 23.73 15.16 -28.15
N GLU A 72 23.04 14.47 -27.25
CA GLU A 72 23.54 14.21 -25.89
C GLU A 72 23.79 12.72 -25.61
N GLU A 73 24.73 12.43 -24.71
CA GLU A 73 24.92 11.06 -24.22
C GLU A 73 23.71 10.60 -23.40
N SER A 74 23.34 9.34 -23.58
CA SER A 74 22.24 8.75 -22.79
C SER A 74 22.64 8.60 -21.33
N ILE A 75 21.77 9.01 -20.42
CA ILE A 75 21.96 8.88 -18.98
C ILE A 75 20.97 7.84 -18.44
N SER A 76 21.49 6.88 -17.67
CA SER A 76 20.66 5.80 -17.13
C SER A 76 20.82 5.69 -15.62
N VAL A 77 19.70 5.39 -14.93
CA VAL A 77 19.65 5.05 -13.51
C VAL A 77 18.89 3.76 -13.34
N THR A 78 19.42 2.89 -12.49
CA THR A 78 18.83 1.58 -12.19
C THR A 78 18.35 1.53 -10.75
N ALA A 79 17.20 0.90 -10.54
CA ALA A 79 16.66 0.62 -9.22
C ALA A 79 16.10 -0.80 -9.14
N TYR A 80 15.89 -1.27 -7.93
CA TYR A 80 15.43 -2.64 -7.66
C TYR A 80 14.20 -2.62 -6.78
N ALA A 81 13.27 -3.55 -7.04
CA ALA A 81 12.20 -3.87 -6.10
C ALA A 81 12.17 -5.40 -5.90
N ARG A 82 12.06 -5.83 -4.65
CA ARG A 82 11.97 -7.25 -4.34
C ARG A 82 10.65 -7.81 -4.86
N GLU A 83 10.73 -8.94 -5.53
CA GLU A 83 9.58 -9.75 -5.91
C GLU A 83 9.26 -10.72 -4.76
N GLU A 84 8.03 -10.67 -4.25
CA GLU A 84 7.57 -11.63 -3.25
C GLU A 84 7.17 -12.94 -3.94
N GLU A 85 7.50 -14.08 -3.32
CA GLU A 85 7.15 -15.40 -3.88
C GLU A 85 5.63 -15.61 -3.88
N THR A 86 4.96 -15.15 -2.84
CA THR A 86 3.50 -15.27 -2.70
C THR A 86 2.92 -14.05 -1.98
N ARG A 87 1.75 -13.59 -2.43
CA ARG A 87 1.00 -12.53 -1.77
C ARG A 87 -0.48 -12.85 -1.78
N LYS A 88 -1.11 -12.83 -0.61
CA LYS A 88 -2.54 -13.13 -0.46
C LYS A 88 -3.40 -12.21 -1.35
N GLY A 89 -4.20 -12.82 -2.22
CA GLY A 89 -5.12 -12.10 -3.12
C GLY A 89 -4.46 -11.58 -4.41
N PHE A 90 -3.22 -11.98 -4.70
CA PHE A 90 -2.50 -11.65 -5.93
C PHE A 90 -2.16 -12.94 -6.68
N ASP A 91 -2.27 -12.92 -8.01
CA ASP A 91 -1.65 -13.93 -8.87
C ASP A 91 -0.17 -13.60 -9.13
N ALA A 92 0.56 -14.55 -9.73
CA ALA A 92 2.00 -14.39 -10.00
C ALA A 92 2.30 -13.16 -10.87
N SER A 93 1.49 -12.90 -11.90
CA SER A 93 1.69 -11.76 -12.80
C SER A 93 1.47 -10.42 -12.08
N GLN A 94 0.49 -10.36 -11.16
CA GLN A 94 0.23 -9.18 -10.34
C GLN A 94 1.37 -8.90 -9.36
N ILE A 95 2.02 -9.95 -8.82
CA ILE A 95 3.18 -9.81 -7.93
C ILE A 95 4.34 -9.17 -8.69
N THR A 96 4.71 -9.74 -9.85
CA THR A 96 5.77 -9.21 -10.71
C THR A 96 5.44 -7.79 -11.20
N GLY A 97 4.21 -7.53 -11.65
CA GLY A 97 3.76 -6.21 -12.09
C GLY A 97 3.84 -5.15 -10.99
N SER A 98 3.50 -5.52 -9.76
CA SER A 98 3.64 -4.64 -8.60
C SER A 98 5.11 -4.30 -8.33
N ALA A 99 6.01 -5.29 -8.33
CA ALA A 99 7.44 -5.08 -8.14
C ALA A 99 8.04 -4.22 -9.27
N SER A 100 7.63 -4.45 -10.53
CA SER A 100 8.01 -3.63 -11.69
C SER A 100 7.61 -2.16 -11.50
N SER A 101 6.36 -1.86 -11.13
CA SER A 101 5.90 -0.49 -10.88
C SER A 101 6.74 0.22 -9.82
N TYR A 102 7.12 -0.46 -8.74
CA TYR A 102 8.00 0.10 -7.70
C TYR A 102 9.42 0.33 -8.20
N ALA A 103 10.02 -0.65 -8.89
CA ALA A 103 11.38 -0.54 -9.41
C ALA A 103 11.49 0.62 -10.41
N ARG A 104 10.55 0.74 -11.35
CA ARG A 104 10.47 1.83 -12.32
C ARG A 104 10.32 3.19 -11.66
N LYS A 105 9.44 3.31 -10.65
CA LYS A 105 9.28 4.54 -9.89
C LYS A 105 10.59 4.97 -9.23
N TYR A 106 11.32 4.05 -8.60
CA TYR A 106 12.60 4.37 -7.97
C TYR A 106 13.69 4.73 -8.99
N ALA A 107 13.72 4.07 -10.15
CA ALA A 107 14.65 4.42 -11.22
C ALA A 107 14.37 5.85 -11.76
N LEU A 108 13.10 6.22 -11.96
CA LEU A 108 12.70 7.57 -12.34
C LEU A 108 13.03 8.61 -11.25
N ASN A 109 12.77 8.28 -9.99
CA ASN A 109 13.12 9.16 -8.87
C ASN A 109 14.63 9.47 -8.86
N GLY A 110 15.47 8.45 -9.03
CA GLY A 110 16.91 8.62 -9.09
C GLY A 110 17.38 9.42 -10.31
N LEU A 111 16.82 9.14 -11.49
CA LEU A 111 17.21 9.83 -12.74
C LEU A 111 16.83 11.32 -12.71
N PHE A 112 15.64 11.63 -12.22
CA PHE A 112 15.13 13.01 -12.24
C PHE A 112 15.27 13.76 -10.92
N GLY A 113 15.97 13.20 -9.93
CA GLY A 113 16.17 13.85 -8.64
C GLY A 113 14.86 14.11 -7.89
N ILE A 114 13.87 13.23 -8.06
CA ILE A 114 12.58 13.37 -7.39
C ILE A 114 12.74 12.90 -5.95
N ASP A 115 12.60 13.85 -5.02
CA ASP A 115 12.67 13.57 -3.61
C ASP A 115 11.35 12.95 -3.09
N ASP A 116 11.45 11.75 -2.54
CA ASP A 116 10.34 11.09 -1.85
C ASP A 116 10.35 11.36 -0.34
N THR A 117 11.22 12.30 0.12
CA THR A 117 11.42 12.51 1.52
C THR A 117 10.14 12.90 2.29
N LYS A 118 9.55 11.92 2.88
CA LYS A 118 9.62 11.81 4.35
C LYS A 118 10.74 10.82 4.62
N ASP A 119 11.84 11.32 5.10
CA ASP A 119 12.98 10.55 5.52
C ASP A 119 12.48 9.42 6.44
N ALA A 120 12.84 8.17 6.14
CA ALA A 120 12.49 7.04 7.00
C ALA A 120 12.98 7.26 8.44
N ASP A 121 14.03 8.07 8.62
CA ASP A 121 14.56 8.47 9.92
C ASP A 121 13.68 9.51 10.64
N THR A 122 12.81 10.22 9.91
CA THR A 122 11.79 11.11 10.52
C THR A 122 10.45 10.39 10.77
N MET A 123 10.27 9.19 10.23
CA MET A 123 9.23 8.29 10.67
C MET A 123 9.70 7.66 11.98
N ASP A 124 9.13 8.10 13.09
CA ASP A 124 9.28 7.42 14.36
C ASP A 124 8.73 5.98 14.21
N ASN A 125 9.59 5.07 13.72
CA ASN A 125 9.30 3.64 13.61
C ASN A 125 9.04 3.00 14.98
N ARG A 126 9.28 3.73 16.08
CA ARG A 126 8.86 3.29 17.42
C ARG A 126 7.34 3.44 17.61
N ALA A 127 6.69 4.29 16.79
CA ALA A 127 5.23 4.41 16.77
C ALA A 127 4.56 3.53 15.69
N THR A 128 5.35 2.89 14.78
CA THR A 128 4.83 1.97 13.73
C THR A 128 5.26 0.51 13.90
N VAL A 129 5.70 0.08 15.08
CA VAL A 129 5.03 -1.07 15.67
C VAL A 129 3.67 -0.53 16.17
N SER A 130 2.83 0.00 15.29
CA SER A 130 1.43 -0.25 15.45
C SER A 130 1.35 -1.78 15.27
N HIS A 131 1.40 -2.45 16.40
CA HIS A 131 0.11 -3.04 16.77
C HIS A 131 -0.93 -2.23 16.01
N THR A 132 -1.45 -2.74 14.87
CA THR A 132 -2.84 -2.50 14.53
C THR A 132 -3.47 -2.56 15.91
N ALA A 133 -3.77 -1.42 16.51
CA ALA A 133 -4.77 -1.37 17.54
C ALA A 133 -5.87 -2.13 16.84
N LYS A 134 -6.09 -3.39 17.24
CA LYS A 134 -7.17 -4.19 16.69
C LYS A 134 -8.31 -3.26 16.91
N GLU A 135 -8.83 -2.66 15.80
CA GLU A 135 -9.96 -1.73 15.91
C GLU A 135 -10.86 -2.43 16.89
N ASP A 136 -11.16 -1.78 18.01
CA ASP A 136 -11.96 -2.43 19.02
C ASP A 136 -13.20 -2.93 18.28
N PRO A 137 -13.35 -4.24 18.06
CA PRO A 137 -14.40 -4.76 17.20
C PRO A 137 -15.79 -4.44 17.78
N PHE A 138 -15.85 -3.95 19.04
CA PHE A 138 -17.04 -3.50 19.71
C PHE A 138 -17.34 -2.01 19.48
N ALA A 139 -16.34 -1.19 19.08
CA ALA A 139 -16.50 0.26 18.90
C ALA A 139 -17.50 0.64 17.80
N LYS A 140 -17.71 -0.22 16.81
CA LYS A 140 -18.64 -0.02 15.69
C LYS A 140 -20.04 -0.59 15.92
N LEU A 141 -20.28 -1.19 17.09
CA LEU A 141 -21.57 -1.77 17.44
C LEU A 141 -22.44 -0.79 18.23
N ASN A 142 -23.74 -1.06 18.24
CA ASN A 142 -24.64 -0.42 19.19
C ASN A 142 -24.12 -0.66 20.62
N THR A 143 -24.08 0.38 21.42
CA THR A 143 -23.51 0.35 22.79
C THR A 143 -24.12 -0.75 23.67
N LYS A 144 -25.43 -1.00 23.55
CA LYS A 144 -26.13 -2.07 24.28
C LYS A 144 -25.65 -3.45 23.86
N HIS A 145 -25.51 -3.68 22.54
CA HIS A 145 -25.05 -4.94 21.98
C HIS A 145 -23.55 -5.19 22.27
N ALA A 146 -22.73 -4.15 22.19
CA ALA A 146 -21.32 -4.23 22.55
C ALA A 146 -21.14 -4.68 24.01
N LYS A 147 -21.87 -4.05 24.95
CA LYS A 147 -21.82 -4.42 26.36
C LYS A 147 -22.30 -5.85 26.61
N ALA A 148 -23.38 -6.28 25.93
CA ALA A 148 -23.89 -7.65 26.07
C ALA A 148 -22.86 -8.70 25.61
N LEU A 149 -22.21 -8.50 24.45
CA LEU A 149 -21.17 -9.39 23.93
C LEU A 149 -19.93 -9.41 24.84
N GLN A 150 -19.52 -8.26 25.39
CA GLN A 150 -18.38 -8.17 26.30
C GLN A 150 -18.65 -8.82 27.66
N ALA A 151 -19.90 -8.84 28.13
CA ALA A 151 -20.31 -9.42 29.42
C ALA A 151 -20.32 -10.96 29.42
N ALA A 152 -20.51 -11.61 28.26
CA ALA A 152 -20.54 -13.07 28.16
C ALA A 152 -19.23 -13.70 28.68
N GLN A 153 -19.33 -14.66 29.62
CA GLN A 153 -18.19 -15.31 30.29
C GLN A 153 -17.86 -16.67 29.65
N THR A 154 -18.84 -17.32 29.01
CA THR A 154 -18.72 -18.62 28.37
C THR A 154 -19.03 -18.56 26.89
N ALA A 155 -18.61 -19.57 26.14
CA ALA A 155 -18.93 -19.68 24.70
C ALA A 155 -20.45 -19.87 24.49
N GLU A 156 -21.13 -20.57 25.40
CA GLU A 156 -22.58 -20.79 25.36
C GLU A 156 -23.34 -19.48 25.57
N GLU A 157 -23.01 -18.72 26.61
CA GLU A 157 -23.59 -17.38 26.81
C GLU A 157 -23.37 -16.45 25.61
N LEU A 158 -22.19 -16.53 25.00
CA LEU A 158 -21.88 -15.69 23.83
C LEU A 158 -22.75 -16.05 22.63
N VAL A 159 -23.07 -17.32 22.41
CA VAL A 159 -23.98 -17.80 21.36
C VAL A 159 -25.38 -17.26 21.63
N ASP A 160 -25.88 -17.36 22.87
CA ASP A 160 -27.22 -16.89 23.24
C ASP A 160 -27.37 -15.38 23.09
N VAL A 161 -26.37 -14.63 23.51
CA VAL A 161 -26.32 -13.16 23.32
C VAL A 161 -26.38 -12.81 21.85
N MET A 162 -25.62 -13.51 21.00
CA MET A 162 -25.61 -13.27 19.55
C MET A 162 -26.94 -13.61 18.90
N ALA A 163 -27.58 -14.70 19.33
CA ALA A 163 -28.92 -15.08 18.85
C ALA A 163 -29.97 -14.02 19.24
N GLY A 164 -29.93 -13.52 20.47
CA GLY A 164 -30.80 -12.45 20.94
C GLY A 164 -30.61 -11.14 20.17
N ILE A 165 -29.39 -10.75 19.89
CA ILE A 165 -29.07 -9.59 19.04
C ILE A 165 -29.66 -9.77 17.63
N LYS A 166 -29.42 -10.91 17.02
CA LYS A 166 -29.96 -11.23 15.67
C LYS A 166 -31.48 -11.16 15.63
N ALA A 167 -32.14 -11.73 16.64
CA ALA A 167 -33.59 -11.70 16.74
C ALA A 167 -34.15 -10.28 16.93
N SER A 168 -33.46 -9.44 17.71
CA SER A 168 -33.87 -8.04 17.97
C SER A 168 -33.67 -7.12 16.76
N MET A 169 -32.73 -7.40 15.89
CA MET A 169 -32.38 -6.57 14.72
C MET A 169 -33.14 -7.00 13.46
N GLY A 170 -33.63 -8.25 13.38
CA GLY A 170 -34.29 -8.75 12.17
C GLY A 170 -33.41 -8.62 10.92
N ASP A 171 -33.99 -8.10 9.82
CA ASP A 171 -33.29 -7.95 8.54
C ASP A 171 -32.10 -6.98 8.59
N ALA A 172 -32.14 -5.97 9.47
CA ALA A 172 -31.03 -5.02 9.65
C ALA A 172 -29.74 -5.69 10.14
N PHE A 173 -29.84 -6.90 10.72
CA PHE A 173 -28.66 -7.68 11.09
C PHE A 173 -27.79 -8.08 9.89
N ASN A 174 -28.42 -8.31 8.73
CA ASN A 174 -27.71 -8.75 7.52
C ASN A 174 -26.77 -7.65 7.01
N ASP A 175 -27.16 -6.39 7.09
CA ASP A 175 -26.35 -5.23 6.67
C ASP A 175 -25.13 -5.05 7.58
N ASP A 176 -25.25 -5.35 8.86
CA ASP A 176 -24.22 -5.20 9.87
C ASP A 176 -23.51 -6.52 10.27
N ARG A 177 -23.85 -7.63 9.61
CA ARG A 177 -23.37 -8.98 9.94
C ARG A 177 -21.86 -9.08 10.14
N ALA A 178 -21.09 -8.41 9.28
CA ALA A 178 -19.63 -8.44 9.34
C ALA A 178 -19.10 -7.84 10.65
N LYS A 179 -19.68 -6.73 11.13
CA LYS A 179 -19.29 -6.06 12.38
C LYS A 179 -19.57 -6.95 13.59
N TYR A 180 -20.76 -7.56 13.65
CA TYR A 180 -21.15 -8.45 14.74
C TYR A 180 -20.35 -9.75 14.76
N THR A 181 -20.04 -10.32 13.57
CA THR A 181 -19.19 -11.50 13.46
C THR A 181 -17.76 -11.22 13.95
N ALA A 182 -17.20 -10.05 13.65
CA ALA A 182 -15.88 -9.65 14.12
C ALA A 182 -15.85 -9.53 15.65
N ALA A 183 -16.84 -8.87 16.28
CA ALA A 183 -16.96 -8.73 17.71
C ALA A 183 -17.16 -10.08 18.42
N TYR A 184 -18.01 -10.95 17.88
CA TYR A 184 -18.21 -12.32 18.37
C TYR A 184 -16.91 -13.11 18.39
N LYS A 185 -16.17 -13.15 17.27
CA LYS A 185 -14.89 -13.87 17.16
C LYS A 185 -13.84 -13.32 18.13
N ALA A 186 -13.78 -12.00 18.31
CA ALA A 186 -12.87 -11.38 19.25
C ALA A 186 -13.17 -11.78 20.68
N ARG A 187 -14.46 -11.80 21.10
CA ARG A 187 -14.85 -12.21 22.44
C ARG A 187 -14.61 -13.69 22.68
N LEU A 188 -14.96 -14.55 21.70
CA LEU A 188 -14.72 -15.99 21.78
C LEU A 188 -13.23 -16.30 22.00
N ALA A 189 -12.34 -15.62 21.29
CA ALA A 189 -10.89 -15.78 21.47
C ALA A 189 -10.43 -15.37 22.89
N GLN A 190 -11.02 -14.32 23.48
CA GLN A 190 -10.73 -13.91 24.86
C GLN A 190 -11.22 -14.93 25.90
N ILE A 191 -12.36 -15.57 25.65
CA ILE A 191 -12.91 -16.61 26.53
C ILE A 191 -12.05 -17.89 26.48
N GLN A 192 -11.62 -18.29 25.27
CA GLN A 192 -10.82 -19.50 25.04
C GLN A 192 -9.34 -19.34 25.41
N GLY A 193 -8.83 -18.12 25.50
CA GLY A 193 -7.45 -17.82 25.90
C GLY A 193 -7.25 -17.64 27.41
N ARG A 194 -8.29 -17.87 28.20
CA ARG A 194 -8.26 -17.95 29.70
C ARG A 194 -8.13 -19.40 30.13
#